data_3aea71acb0152468a83008246fbb74ea
#
_entry.id   3aea71acb0152468a83008246fbb74ea
#
_cell.length_a   1.000
_cell.length_b   1.000
_cell.length_c   1.000
_cell.angle_alpha   90.00
_cell.angle_beta   90.00
_cell.angle_gamma   90.00
#
_symmetry.space_group_name_H-M   'P 1'
#
loop_
_entity.id
_entity.type
_entity.pdbx_description
1 polymer ?
#
loop_
_entity_poly.entity_id
_entity_poly.type
_entity_poly.pdbx_seq_one_letter_code
_entity_poly.pdbx_strand_id
1 'polypeptide(L)'
;MEKEDALFCVGQKAFIEKDGRVLVLHDPEEGLDFPGGKIQKGEAEDGNDLSLVAALQREVREETGLEVKVLDPFTVWFHEFPKHHRNFGKSVYLVGFKCEWVSGEPTLSHEHDKFRWVGPDDYHEVDDGSDYFDRLEKYFS
;
A
#
# COMPACT_ATOMS: atom_id res chain seq x y z
N MET A 1 15.07 3.09 34.90
CA MET A 1 14.67 1.95 34.06
C MET A 1 14.90 2.26 32.60
N GLU A 2 15.66 1.46 31.95
CA GLU A 2 15.89 1.60 30.50
C GLU A 2 14.67 1.12 29.73
N LYS A 3 14.37 1.83 28.64
CA LYS A 3 13.33 1.42 27.70
C LYS A 3 13.98 0.80 26.49
N GLU A 4 13.39 -0.27 25.99
CA GLU A 4 13.79 -0.84 24.72
C GLU A 4 12.88 -0.36 23.61
N ASP A 5 13.48 -0.01 22.48
CA ASP A 5 12.72 0.41 21.32
C ASP A 5 12.07 -0.81 20.64
N ALA A 6 10.82 -0.66 20.24
CA ALA A 6 10.17 -1.65 19.42
C ALA A 6 10.66 -1.51 17.98
N LEU A 7 10.98 -2.64 17.35
CA LEU A 7 11.43 -2.65 15.95
C LEU A 7 10.27 -3.08 15.06
N PHE A 8 10.03 -2.29 14.02
CA PHE A 8 8.97 -2.54 13.07
C PHE A 8 9.52 -2.60 11.65
N CYS A 9 8.94 -3.48 10.83
CA CYS A 9 9.06 -3.31 9.39
C CYS A 9 8.19 -2.13 8.99
N VAL A 10 8.65 -1.34 8.04
CA VAL A 10 7.87 -0.23 7.49
C VAL A 10 7.48 -0.60 6.08
N GLY A 11 6.17 -0.49 5.78
CA GLY A 11 5.66 -0.67 4.44
C GLY A 11 5.10 0.63 3.90
N GLN A 12 5.14 0.77 2.58
CA GLN A 12 4.59 1.90 1.86
C GLN A 12 3.51 1.40 0.93
N LYS A 13 2.35 2.05 0.92
CA LYS A 13 1.22 1.69 0.05
C LYS A 13 0.81 2.90 -0.78
N ALA A 14 0.52 2.66 -2.05
CA ALA A 14 0.14 3.69 -3.01
C ALA A 14 -1.38 3.71 -3.20
N PHE A 15 -2.00 4.86 -2.88
CA PHE A 15 -3.39 5.12 -3.19
C PHE A 15 -3.40 5.91 -4.50
N ILE A 16 -3.52 5.18 -5.61
CA ILE A 16 -3.33 5.72 -6.97
C ILE A 16 -4.66 6.22 -7.49
N GLU A 17 -4.74 7.53 -7.73
CA GLU A 17 -5.94 8.15 -8.24
C GLU A 17 -5.84 8.41 -9.74
N LYS A 18 -6.89 8.02 -10.45
CA LYS A 18 -7.11 8.31 -11.86
C LYS A 18 -8.57 8.66 -12.07
N ASP A 19 -8.85 9.84 -12.59
CA ASP A 19 -10.22 10.30 -12.87
C ASP A 19 -11.17 10.22 -11.64
N GLY A 20 -10.65 10.56 -10.46
CA GLY A 20 -11.42 10.54 -9.22
C GLY A 20 -11.60 9.15 -8.60
N ARG A 21 -10.97 8.12 -9.16
CA ARG A 21 -11.07 6.75 -8.68
C ARG A 21 -9.70 6.26 -8.20
N VAL A 22 -9.73 5.40 -7.20
CA VAL A 22 -8.52 4.82 -6.59
C VAL A 22 -8.42 3.35 -6.96
N LEU A 23 -7.20 2.92 -7.30
CA LEU A 23 -6.94 1.52 -7.61
C LEU A 23 -6.86 0.71 -6.33
N VAL A 24 -7.70 -0.32 -6.24
CA VAL A 24 -7.62 -1.33 -5.18
C VAL A 24 -7.29 -2.68 -5.78
N LEU A 25 -6.56 -3.49 -5.03
CA LEU A 25 -6.16 -4.83 -5.40
C LEU A 25 -6.80 -5.84 -4.46
N HIS A 26 -6.81 -7.09 -4.87
CA HIS A 26 -7.26 -8.18 -4.03
C HIS A 26 -6.15 -9.21 -3.90
N ASP A 27 -5.75 -9.47 -2.64
CA ASP A 27 -4.82 -10.54 -2.29
C ASP A 27 -5.67 -11.77 -1.97
N PRO A 28 -5.44 -12.92 -2.64
CA PRO A 28 -6.25 -14.11 -2.40
C PRO A 28 -6.18 -14.64 -0.96
N GLU A 29 -5.14 -14.31 -0.21
CA GLU A 29 -5.01 -14.74 1.18
C GLU A 29 -5.55 -13.71 2.18
N GLU A 30 -5.40 -12.43 1.89
CA GLU A 30 -5.66 -11.37 2.87
C GLU A 30 -6.80 -10.42 2.52
N GLY A 31 -7.26 -10.40 1.28
CA GLY A 31 -8.35 -9.55 0.85
C GLY A 31 -7.89 -8.24 0.25
N LEU A 32 -8.53 -7.14 0.65
CA LEU A 32 -8.26 -5.80 0.10
C LEU A 32 -6.82 -5.40 0.31
N ASP A 33 -6.19 -4.90 -0.74
CA ASP A 33 -4.81 -4.44 -0.70
C ASP A 33 -4.61 -3.24 -1.63
N PHE A 34 -3.45 -2.61 -1.50
CA PHE A 34 -3.01 -1.51 -2.36
C PHE A 34 -1.59 -1.83 -2.84
N PRO A 35 -1.19 -1.32 -4.01
CA PRO A 35 0.18 -1.52 -4.48
C PRO A 35 1.20 -0.96 -3.50
N GLY A 36 2.28 -1.68 -3.32
CA GLY A 36 3.36 -1.27 -2.43
C GLY A 36 4.06 -2.45 -1.80
N GLY A 37 4.92 -2.19 -0.84
CA GLY A 37 5.68 -3.22 -0.16
C GLY A 37 6.49 -2.68 1.00
N LYS A 38 7.15 -3.60 1.71
CA LYS A 38 8.01 -3.24 2.83
C LYS A 38 9.32 -2.62 2.32
N ILE A 39 9.81 -1.62 3.07
CA ILE A 39 11.11 -1.02 2.79
C ILE A 39 12.18 -2.06 3.10
N GLN A 40 13.06 -2.30 2.13
CA GLN A 40 14.15 -3.26 2.24
C GLN A 40 15.46 -2.56 2.60
N LYS A 41 16.42 -3.34 3.09
CA LYS A 41 17.76 -2.82 3.35
C LYS A 41 18.34 -2.20 2.08
N GLY A 42 18.99 -1.06 2.23
CA GLY A 42 19.58 -0.34 1.11
C GLY A 42 18.71 0.71 0.49
N GLU A 43 17.40 0.65 0.70
CA GLU A 43 16.46 1.59 0.07
C GLU A 43 16.40 2.96 0.75
N ALA A 44 16.77 3.02 2.04
CA ALA A 44 16.74 4.26 2.82
C ALA A 44 18.13 4.74 3.21
N GLU A 45 19.17 4.30 2.51
CA GLU A 45 20.54 4.65 2.82
C GLU A 45 20.83 6.12 2.57
N ASP A 46 21.77 6.68 3.35
CA ASP A 46 22.22 8.06 3.25
C ASP A 46 21.14 9.12 3.52
N GLY A 47 20.02 8.71 4.16
CA GLY A 47 18.93 9.63 4.46
C GLY A 47 18.27 10.21 3.23
N ASN A 48 18.36 9.53 2.09
CA ASN A 48 17.82 10.01 0.82
C ASN A 48 16.35 9.62 0.67
N ASP A 49 15.45 10.57 0.92
CA ASP A 49 14.01 10.37 0.80
C ASP A 49 13.59 9.96 -0.62
N LEU A 50 14.33 10.39 -1.64
CA LEU A 50 14.04 10.03 -3.03
C LEU A 50 14.20 8.54 -3.28
N SER A 51 15.08 7.86 -2.53
CA SER A 51 15.22 6.41 -2.66
C SER A 51 13.98 5.67 -2.18
N LEU A 52 13.26 6.20 -1.17
CA LEU A 52 12.00 5.61 -0.70
C LEU A 52 10.87 5.85 -1.68
N VAL A 53 10.81 7.04 -2.28
CA VAL A 53 9.85 7.32 -3.37
C VAL A 53 10.09 6.40 -4.56
N ALA A 54 11.35 6.26 -4.97
CA ALA A 54 11.72 5.37 -6.07
C ALA A 54 11.36 3.91 -5.77
N ALA A 55 11.55 3.47 -4.52
CA ALA A 55 11.19 2.13 -4.10
C ALA A 55 9.68 1.88 -4.23
N LEU A 56 8.86 2.85 -3.81
CA LEU A 56 7.40 2.74 -3.96
C LEU A 56 7.00 2.71 -5.44
N GLN A 57 7.58 3.58 -6.26
CA GLN A 57 7.32 3.59 -7.71
C GLN A 57 7.69 2.25 -8.35
N ARG A 58 8.80 1.64 -7.94
CA ARG A 58 9.23 0.33 -8.43
C ARG A 58 8.23 -0.75 -8.03
N GLU A 59 7.78 -0.78 -6.77
CA GLU A 59 6.79 -1.74 -6.31
C GLU A 59 5.48 -1.62 -7.09
N VAL A 60 5.04 -0.39 -7.36
CA VAL A 60 3.86 -0.15 -8.18
C VAL A 60 4.03 -0.73 -9.58
N ARG A 61 5.19 -0.50 -10.22
CA ARG A 61 5.47 -1.07 -11.54
C ARG A 61 5.48 -2.59 -11.53
N GLU A 62 6.11 -3.18 -10.52
CA GLU A 62 6.21 -4.65 -10.40
C GLU A 62 4.84 -5.29 -10.20
N GLU A 63 3.99 -4.68 -9.40
CA GLU A 63 2.68 -5.25 -9.06
C GLU A 63 1.58 -4.92 -10.06
N THR A 64 1.65 -3.78 -10.74
CA THR A 64 0.55 -3.30 -11.58
C THR A 64 0.95 -2.85 -12.99
N GLY A 65 2.23 -2.67 -13.25
CA GLY A 65 2.70 -2.13 -14.53
C GLY A 65 2.46 -0.63 -14.70
N LEU A 66 1.99 0.06 -13.66
CA LEU A 66 1.66 1.48 -13.76
C LEU A 66 2.85 2.37 -13.45
N GLU A 67 2.88 3.54 -14.10
CA GLU A 67 3.72 4.67 -13.71
C GLU A 67 2.89 5.66 -12.91
N VAL A 68 3.44 6.09 -11.78
CA VAL A 68 2.75 7.02 -10.87
C VAL A 68 3.67 8.11 -10.39
N LYS A 69 3.07 9.24 -10.03
CA LYS A 69 3.73 10.30 -9.30
C LYS A 69 3.33 10.17 -7.83
N VAL A 70 4.31 10.03 -6.95
CA VAL A 70 4.07 9.94 -5.51
C VAL A 70 3.91 11.35 -4.95
N LEU A 71 2.82 11.58 -4.25
CA LEU A 71 2.50 12.83 -3.58
C LEU A 71 2.74 12.67 -2.07
N ASP A 72 1.94 13.35 -1.25
CA ASP A 72 2.13 13.33 0.19
C ASP A 72 1.57 12.08 0.86
N PRO A 73 2.15 11.64 1.99
CA PRO A 73 1.49 10.66 2.83
C PRO A 73 0.22 11.28 3.43
N PHE A 74 -0.83 10.46 3.58
CA PHE A 74 -2.08 10.95 4.17
C PHE A 74 -2.56 10.09 5.33
N THR A 75 -2.01 8.89 5.50
CA THR A 75 -2.43 7.98 6.57
C THR A 75 -1.30 7.04 6.96
N VAL A 76 -1.37 6.59 8.19
CA VAL A 76 -0.50 5.55 8.73
C VAL A 76 -1.35 4.57 9.50
N TRP A 77 -0.93 3.30 9.53
CA TRP A 77 -1.59 2.32 10.36
C TRP A 77 -0.63 1.18 10.69
N PHE A 78 -0.98 0.46 11.76
CA PHE A 78 -0.25 -0.73 12.18
C PHE A 78 -1.02 -1.96 11.68
N HIS A 79 -0.30 -2.92 11.11
CA HIS A 79 -0.89 -4.15 10.59
C HIS A 79 -0.29 -5.37 11.28
N GLU A 80 -1.16 -6.28 11.71
CA GLU A 80 -0.78 -7.56 12.28
C GLU A 80 -1.22 -8.68 11.33
N PHE A 81 -0.32 -9.65 11.12
CA PHE A 81 -0.63 -10.77 10.24
C PHE A 81 -1.35 -11.87 11.00
N PRO A 82 -2.36 -12.53 10.40
CA PRO A 82 -3.05 -13.65 11.04
C PRO A 82 -2.10 -14.84 11.21
N LYS A 83 -2.46 -15.75 12.13
CA LYS A 83 -1.61 -16.88 12.52
C LYS A 83 -1.17 -17.78 11.36
N HIS A 84 -1.99 -17.89 10.33
CA HIS A 84 -1.68 -18.72 9.18
C HIS A 84 -0.77 -18.04 8.15
N HIS A 85 -0.52 -16.75 8.31
CA HIS A 85 0.29 -15.99 7.36
C HIS A 85 1.78 -16.21 7.61
N ARG A 86 2.58 -16.27 6.52
CA ARG A 86 4.04 -16.46 6.61
C ARG A 86 4.74 -15.36 7.42
N ASN A 87 4.14 -14.18 7.50
CA ASN A 87 4.70 -13.04 8.24
C ASN A 87 4.18 -12.95 9.68
N PHE A 88 3.47 -13.98 10.16
CA PHE A 88 2.96 -13.97 11.53
C PHE A 88 4.08 -13.68 12.54
N GLY A 89 3.80 -12.83 13.48
CA GLY A 89 4.77 -12.40 14.49
C GLY A 89 5.60 -11.19 14.08
N LYS A 90 5.52 -10.76 12.81
CA LYS A 90 6.16 -9.53 12.36
C LYS A 90 5.21 -8.36 12.56
N SER A 91 5.76 -7.25 13.03
CA SER A 91 5.03 -5.99 13.19
C SER A 91 5.33 -5.08 12.02
N VAL A 92 4.30 -4.58 11.37
CA VAL A 92 4.44 -3.71 10.20
C VAL A 92 3.74 -2.38 10.45
N TYR A 93 4.47 -1.30 10.26
CA TYR A 93 3.93 0.04 10.28
C TYR A 93 3.78 0.50 8.83
N LEU A 94 2.59 0.84 8.43
CA LEU A 94 2.27 1.17 7.04
C LEU A 94 2.04 2.66 6.87
N VAL A 95 2.58 3.19 5.77
CA VAL A 95 2.37 4.59 5.38
C VAL A 95 1.65 4.58 4.03
N GLY A 96 0.48 5.22 3.98
CA GLY A 96 -0.28 5.36 2.74
C GLY A 96 0.00 6.70 2.08
N PHE A 97 0.42 6.66 0.83
CA PHE A 97 0.73 7.85 0.03
C PHE A 97 -0.35 8.08 -1.02
N LYS A 98 -0.75 9.33 -1.19
CA LYS A 98 -1.52 9.72 -2.36
C LYS A 98 -0.61 9.68 -3.57
N CYS A 99 -1.08 9.08 -4.64
CA CYS A 99 -0.32 8.97 -5.89
C CYS A 99 -1.22 9.35 -7.06
N GLU A 100 -0.62 9.97 -8.08
CA GLU A 100 -1.31 10.26 -9.34
C GLU A 100 -0.92 9.23 -10.39
N TRP A 101 -1.89 8.67 -11.08
CA TRP A 101 -1.64 7.85 -12.26
C TRP A 101 -1.00 8.71 -13.36
N VAL A 102 0.06 8.21 -13.95
CA VAL A 102 0.74 8.87 -15.07
C VAL A 102 0.49 8.11 -16.37
N SER A 103 0.70 6.79 -16.36
CA SER A 103 0.51 5.97 -17.55
C SER A 103 0.36 4.49 -17.21
N GLY A 104 -0.14 3.73 -18.17
CA GLY A 104 -0.25 2.28 -18.11
C GLY A 104 -1.66 1.79 -17.80
N GLU A 105 -1.88 0.51 -18.07
CA GLU A 105 -3.10 -0.22 -17.71
C GLU A 105 -2.73 -1.28 -16.69
N PRO A 106 -3.56 -1.53 -15.67
CA PRO A 106 -3.20 -2.51 -14.63
C PRO A 106 -2.96 -3.90 -15.23
N THR A 107 -1.77 -4.42 -14.96
CA THR A 107 -1.37 -5.78 -15.30
C THR A 107 -0.85 -6.41 -14.02
N LEU A 108 -1.61 -7.35 -13.46
CA LEU A 108 -1.31 -7.86 -12.13
C LEU A 108 -0.16 -8.86 -12.13
N SER A 109 0.65 -8.79 -11.06
CA SER A 109 1.62 -9.83 -10.74
C SER A 109 0.90 -11.03 -10.13
N HIS A 110 1.64 -12.10 -9.84
CA HIS A 110 1.07 -13.31 -9.24
C HIS A 110 0.58 -13.12 -7.79
N GLU A 111 0.91 -12.01 -7.16
CA GLU A 111 0.52 -11.74 -5.77
C GLU A 111 -0.94 -11.33 -5.63
N HIS A 112 -1.54 -10.83 -6.68
CA HIS A 112 -2.91 -10.33 -6.67
C HIS A 112 -3.72 -10.98 -7.80
N ASP A 113 -4.98 -11.28 -7.52
CA ASP A 113 -5.85 -11.97 -8.49
C ASP A 113 -6.88 -11.05 -9.14
N LYS A 114 -7.14 -9.87 -8.56
CA LYS A 114 -8.12 -8.91 -9.08
C LYS A 114 -7.68 -7.49 -8.82
N PHE A 115 -8.20 -6.58 -9.64
CA PHE A 115 -8.10 -5.14 -9.37
C PHE A 115 -9.43 -4.47 -9.68
N ARG A 116 -9.61 -3.28 -9.10
CA ARG A 116 -10.78 -2.45 -9.37
C ARG A 116 -10.45 -0.99 -9.10
N TRP A 117 -10.97 -0.10 -9.95
CA TRP A 117 -10.95 1.33 -9.70
C TRP A 117 -12.25 1.69 -8.99
N VAL A 118 -12.16 2.24 -7.78
CA VAL A 118 -13.33 2.62 -6.98
C VAL A 118 -13.34 4.12 -6.74
N GLY A 119 -14.54 4.70 -6.76
CA GLY A 119 -14.75 6.12 -6.53
C GLY A 119 -15.62 6.39 -5.30
N PRO A 120 -15.98 7.66 -5.07
CA PRO A 120 -16.82 8.04 -3.92
C PRO A 120 -18.16 7.31 -3.87
N ASP A 121 -18.69 6.92 -5.03
CA ASP A 121 -20.02 6.32 -5.13
C ASP A 121 -20.01 4.81 -4.87
N ASP A 122 -18.90 4.12 -5.09
CA ASP A 122 -18.88 2.67 -5.06
C ASP A 122 -17.77 2.03 -4.21
N TYR A 123 -16.95 2.82 -3.54
CA TYR A 123 -15.86 2.25 -2.73
C TYR A 123 -16.36 1.33 -1.62
N HIS A 124 -17.58 1.51 -1.15
CA HIS A 124 -18.16 0.64 -0.12
C HIS A 124 -18.29 -0.82 -0.58
N GLU A 125 -18.33 -1.05 -1.87
CA GLU A 125 -18.49 -2.41 -2.42
C GLU A 125 -17.28 -3.31 -2.18
N VAL A 126 -16.13 -2.72 -1.83
CA VAL A 126 -14.93 -3.51 -1.50
C VAL A 126 -14.68 -3.63 0.00
N ASP A 127 -15.66 -3.26 0.82
CA ASP A 127 -15.56 -3.38 2.29
C ASP A 127 -15.47 -4.85 2.70
N ASP A 128 -14.32 -5.23 3.22
CA ASP A 128 -14.06 -6.57 3.73
C ASP A 128 -13.87 -6.60 5.25
N GLY A 129 -14.17 -5.47 5.92
CA GLY A 129 -14.02 -5.34 7.37
C GLY A 129 -12.58 -5.17 7.84
N SER A 130 -11.64 -5.00 6.91
CA SER A 130 -10.21 -4.89 7.25
C SER A 130 -9.80 -3.48 7.63
N ASP A 131 -8.64 -3.37 8.25
CA ASP A 131 -7.99 -2.08 8.50
C ASP A 131 -7.58 -1.38 7.21
N TYR A 132 -7.36 -2.12 6.13
CA TYR A 132 -7.11 -1.56 4.80
C TYR A 132 -8.33 -0.81 4.28
N PHE A 133 -9.52 -1.36 4.50
CA PHE A 133 -10.75 -0.67 4.09
C PHE A 133 -10.94 0.63 4.89
N ASP A 134 -10.60 0.64 6.18
CA ASP A 134 -10.68 1.85 7.00
C ASP A 134 -9.83 2.99 6.39
N ARG A 135 -8.70 2.65 5.79
CA ARG A 135 -7.83 3.64 5.14
C ARG A 135 -8.43 4.14 3.83
N LEU A 136 -9.09 3.27 3.07
CA LEU A 136 -9.81 3.67 1.85
C LEU A 136 -10.98 4.60 2.20
N GLU A 137 -11.72 4.29 3.23
CA GLU A 137 -12.80 5.14 3.71
C GLU A 137 -12.28 6.52 4.10
N LYS A 138 -11.15 6.57 4.79
CA LYS A 138 -10.50 7.83 5.13
C LYS A 138 -10.14 8.63 3.87
N TYR A 139 -9.69 7.96 2.82
CA TYR A 139 -9.33 8.63 1.57
C TYR A 139 -10.51 9.39 0.98
N PHE A 140 -11.71 8.81 1.03
CA PHE A 140 -12.93 9.39 0.45
C PHE A 140 -13.73 10.23 1.44
N SER A 141 -13.26 10.40 2.65
CA SER A 141 -13.96 11.21 3.67
C SER A 141 -13.71 12.71 3.50
#